data_8a5be3e9ec780d1eb63302632c656ccc
#
_entry.id   8a5be3e9ec780d1eb63302632c656ccc
#
_cell.length_a   1.000
_cell.length_b   1.000
_cell.length_c   1.000
_cell.angle_alpha   90.00
_cell.angle_beta   90.00
_cell.angle_gamma   90.00
#
_symmetry.space_group_name_H-M   'P 1'
#
loop_
_entity.id
_entity.type
_entity.pdbx_description
1 polymer ?
#
loop_
_entity_poly.entity_id
_entity_poly.type
_entity_poly.pdbx_seq_one_letter_code
_entity_poly.pdbx_strand_id
1 'polypeptide(L)'
;MLHVLLHMADPTGPVTSDVMGRAMNTNPVVVRRTMAGLRDAGIVRSEKGHGGGWVIARDLDKITLRDIYDALGAPTLLAMGNRTESPGCLVEQAVNRALGETFDEAEALLLARFGDVTLKQLATDIRGKHQHLDHVHAS
;
A
#
# COMPACT_ATOMS: atom_id res chain seq x y z
N MET A 1 1.55 -5.20 -0.06
CA MET A 1 2.38 -4.22 -0.81
C MET A 1 3.08 -3.20 0.08
N LEU A 2 2.40 -2.52 0.99
CA LEU A 2 3.00 -1.52 1.89
C LEU A 2 4.19 -2.09 2.69
N HIS A 3 4.06 -3.29 3.22
CA HIS A 3 5.14 -4.00 3.93
C HIS A 3 6.41 -4.12 3.08
N VAL A 4 6.27 -4.49 1.81
CA VAL A 4 7.39 -4.60 0.88
C VAL A 4 8.04 -3.24 0.62
N LEU A 5 7.24 -2.19 0.41
CA LEU A 5 7.77 -0.84 0.20
C LEU A 5 8.53 -0.32 1.42
N LEU A 6 8.05 -0.62 2.62
CA LEU A 6 8.74 -0.25 3.86
C LEU A 6 10.07 -1.00 4.03
N HIS A 7 10.13 -2.27 3.63
CA HIS A 7 11.40 -3.00 3.59
C HIS A 7 12.36 -2.45 2.54
N MET A 8 11.86 -2.04 1.37
CA MET A 8 12.66 -1.40 0.33
C MET A 8 13.20 -0.03 0.76
N ALA A 9 12.56 0.62 1.72
CA ALA A 9 13.01 1.89 2.28
C ALA A 9 14.29 1.74 3.11
N ASP A 10 14.61 0.53 3.55
CA ASP A 10 15.88 0.23 4.22
C ASP A 10 16.97 0.05 3.15
N PRO A 11 18.15 0.71 3.28
CA PRO A 11 19.16 0.75 2.21
C PRO A 11 19.96 -0.55 2.08
N THR A 12 19.28 -1.66 1.83
CA THR A 12 19.90 -2.97 1.62
C THR A 12 20.12 -3.32 0.14
N GLY A 13 19.81 -2.38 -0.76
CA GLY A 13 19.94 -2.55 -2.19
C GLY A 13 18.66 -2.96 -2.90
N PRO A 14 18.72 -3.19 -4.22
CA PRO A 14 17.54 -3.54 -5.01
C PRO A 14 16.90 -4.86 -4.57
N VAL A 15 15.57 -4.92 -4.64
CA VAL A 15 14.78 -6.11 -4.29
C VAL A 15 14.19 -6.72 -5.56
N THR A 16 14.43 -8.01 -5.78
CA THR A 16 13.92 -8.71 -6.95
C THR A 16 12.45 -9.08 -6.81
N SER A 17 11.77 -9.26 -7.96
CA SER A 17 10.36 -9.72 -7.96
C SER A 17 10.19 -11.09 -7.30
N ASP A 18 11.19 -11.97 -7.38
CA ASP A 18 11.16 -13.29 -6.73
C ASP A 18 11.19 -13.17 -5.20
N VAL A 19 12.02 -12.29 -4.65
CA VAL A 19 12.08 -12.00 -3.21
C VAL A 19 10.77 -11.38 -2.75
N MET A 20 10.24 -10.43 -3.51
CA MET A 20 8.93 -9.81 -3.19
C MET A 20 7.80 -10.83 -3.23
N GLY A 21 7.79 -11.69 -4.23
CA GLY A 21 6.78 -12.76 -4.37
C GLY A 21 6.74 -13.67 -3.16
N ARG A 22 7.89 -14.06 -2.65
CA ARG A 22 8.00 -14.86 -1.43
C ARG A 22 7.54 -14.09 -0.18
N ALA A 23 7.95 -12.84 -0.05
CA ALA A 23 7.57 -11.99 1.08
C ALA A 23 6.07 -11.69 1.11
N MET A 24 5.43 -11.57 -0.05
CA MET A 24 4.01 -11.31 -0.21
C MET A 24 3.16 -12.59 -0.33
N ASN A 25 3.80 -13.75 -0.34
CA ASN A 25 3.14 -15.04 -0.59
C ASN A 25 2.31 -15.02 -1.88
N THR A 26 2.90 -14.53 -2.97
CA THR A 26 2.24 -14.39 -4.26
C THR A 26 3.20 -14.70 -5.41
N ASN A 27 2.65 -14.77 -6.62
CA ASN A 27 3.36 -15.06 -7.85
C ASN A 27 4.21 -13.86 -8.30
N PRO A 28 5.46 -14.06 -8.77
CA PRO A 28 6.29 -12.96 -9.31
C PRO A 28 5.65 -12.18 -10.46
N VAL A 29 4.78 -12.78 -11.26
CA VAL A 29 4.06 -12.09 -12.33
C VAL A 29 3.11 -11.04 -11.77
N VAL A 30 2.40 -11.37 -10.69
CA VAL A 30 1.51 -10.41 -9.98
C VAL A 30 2.33 -9.28 -9.38
N VAL A 31 3.48 -9.60 -8.78
CA VAL A 31 4.42 -8.60 -8.24
C VAL A 31 4.88 -7.63 -9.33
N ARG A 32 5.33 -8.14 -10.48
CA ARG A 32 5.78 -7.29 -11.60
C ARG A 32 4.69 -6.35 -12.09
N ARG A 33 3.46 -6.85 -12.20
CA ARG A 33 2.31 -6.02 -12.60
C ARG A 33 2.03 -4.91 -11.61
N THR A 34 2.04 -5.22 -10.33
CA THR A 34 1.83 -4.25 -9.26
C THR A 34 2.97 -3.23 -9.23
N MET A 35 4.20 -3.68 -9.34
CA MET A 35 5.38 -2.82 -9.36
C MET A 35 5.42 -1.93 -10.62
N ALA A 36 4.90 -2.40 -11.75
CA ALA A 36 4.77 -1.56 -12.95
C ALA A 36 3.85 -0.36 -12.70
N GLY A 37 2.74 -0.54 -12.00
CA GLY A 37 1.86 0.56 -11.59
C GLY A 37 2.56 1.57 -10.69
N LEU A 38 3.34 1.10 -9.73
CA LEU A 38 4.13 1.96 -8.85
C LEU A 38 5.25 2.68 -9.60
N ARG A 39 5.88 2.04 -10.57
CA ARG A 39 6.88 2.65 -11.46
C ARG A 39 6.26 3.76 -12.29
N ASP A 40 5.12 3.53 -12.90
CA ASP A 40 4.43 4.52 -13.74
C ASP A 40 4.01 5.74 -12.93
N ALA A 41 3.73 5.55 -11.63
CA ALA A 41 3.47 6.64 -10.68
C ALA A 41 4.76 7.33 -10.16
N GLY A 42 5.95 6.84 -10.53
CA GLY A 42 7.22 7.41 -10.10
C GLY A 42 7.63 7.08 -8.67
N ILE A 43 7.00 6.10 -8.04
CA ILE A 43 7.28 5.69 -6.65
C ILE A 43 8.47 4.75 -6.58
N VAL A 44 8.61 3.86 -7.55
CA VAL A 44 9.72 2.93 -7.67
C VAL A 44 10.34 3.00 -9.06
N ARG A 45 11.58 2.51 -9.18
CA ARG A 45 12.23 2.27 -10.47
C ARG A 45 12.89 0.90 -10.46
N SER A 46 13.09 0.34 -11.65
CA SER A 46 13.85 -0.89 -11.82
C SER A 46 15.30 -0.60 -12.15
N GLU A 47 16.22 -1.33 -11.57
CA GLU A 47 17.64 -1.34 -11.92
C GLU A 47 17.96 -2.62 -12.66
N LYS A 48 18.68 -2.51 -13.79
CA LYS A 48 19.07 -3.63 -14.65
C LYS A 48 20.45 -4.14 -14.30
N GLY A 49 20.73 -5.41 -14.66
CA GLY A 49 22.02 -6.05 -14.56
C GLY A 49 22.19 -6.89 -13.30
N HIS A 50 23.43 -7.27 -13.00
CA HIS A 50 23.82 -8.06 -11.84
C HIS A 50 23.50 -7.27 -10.54
N GLY A 51 22.73 -7.88 -9.65
CA GLY A 51 22.25 -7.20 -8.46
C GLY A 51 21.09 -6.25 -8.71
N GLY A 52 20.47 -6.27 -9.91
CA GLY A 52 19.31 -5.46 -10.27
C GLY A 52 18.03 -5.89 -9.56
N GLY A 53 17.02 -5.06 -9.65
CA GLY A 53 15.71 -5.25 -9.04
C GLY A 53 14.97 -3.93 -8.90
N TRP A 54 14.12 -3.82 -7.89
CA TRP A 54 13.31 -2.63 -7.64
C TRP A 54 13.90 -1.81 -6.49
N VAL A 55 13.90 -0.49 -6.67
CA VAL A 55 14.31 0.47 -5.63
C VAL A 55 13.29 1.60 -5.53
N ILE A 56 13.24 2.27 -4.39
CA ILE A 56 12.44 3.47 -4.20
C ILE A 56 13.04 4.61 -5.04
N ALA A 57 12.20 5.28 -5.82
CA ALA A 57 12.61 6.32 -6.78
C ALA A 57 12.38 7.75 -6.27
N ARG A 58 11.73 7.92 -5.13
CA ARG A 58 11.32 9.21 -4.58
C ARG A 58 11.66 9.27 -3.09
N ASP A 59 11.86 10.46 -2.55
CA ASP A 59 12.03 10.64 -1.11
C ASP A 59 10.82 10.10 -0.33
N LEU A 60 11.07 9.40 0.77
CA LEU A 60 10.01 8.75 1.55
C LEU A 60 9.01 9.75 2.13
N ASP A 61 9.43 10.98 2.42
CA ASP A 61 8.57 12.06 2.89
C ASP A 61 7.64 12.63 1.79
N LYS A 62 7.88 12.26 0.54
CA LYS A 62 7.08 12.65 -0.62
C LYS A 62 6.20 11.52 -1.16
N ILE A 63 6.21 10.37 -0.53
CA ILE A 63 5.36 9.23 -0.88
C ILE A 63 4.31 9.07 0.22
N THR A 64 3.05 9.32 -0.12
CA THR A 64 1.92 9.16 0.80
C THR A 64 1.22 7.82 0.58
N LEU A 65 0.42 7.38 1.55
CA LEU A 65 -0.46 6.23 1.37
C LEU A 65 -1.46 6.47 0.23
N ARG A 66 -1.86 7.71 -0.02
CA ARG A 66 -2.72 8.07 -1.15
C ARG A 66 -2.05 7.81 -2.48
N ASP A 67 -0.77 8.18 -2.63
CA ASP A 67 0.00 7.93 -3.85
C ASP A 67 0.08 6.43 -4.16
N ILE A 68 0.31 5.60 -3.15
CA ILE A 68 0.36 4.15 -3.28
C ILE A 68 -1.02 3.60 -3.65
N TYR A 69 -2.07 4.06 -2.99
CA TYR A 69 -3.44 3.65 -3.25
C TYR A 69 -3.84 3.93 -4.70
N ASP A 70 -3.57 5.13 -5.20
CA ASP A 70 -3.86 5.51 -6.59
C ASP A 70 -3.02 4.69 -7.59
N ALA A 71 -1.75 4.45 -7.29
CA ALA A 71 -0.85 3.64 -8.12
C ALA A 71 -1.28 2.17 -8.22
N LEU A 72 -1.97 1.66 -7.22
CA LEU A 72 -2.52 0.29 -7.19
C LEU A 72 -3.89 0.18 -7.90
N GLY A 73 -4.36 1.25 -8.55
CA GLY A 73 -5.62 1.28 -9.27
C GLY A 73 -6.83 1.67 -8.43
N ALA A 74 -6.60 2.34 -7.30
CA ALA A 74 -7.64 2.83 -6.40
C ALA A 74 -8.69 1.74 -6.06
N PRO A 75 -8.27 0.63 -5.42
CA PRO A 75 -9.19 -0.47 -5.11
C PRO A 75 -10.29 -0.04 -4.13
N THR A 76 -11.41 -0.76 -4.13
CA THR A 76 -12.52 -0.47 -3.23
C THR A 76 -12.09 -0.64 -1.78
N LEU A 77 -12.20 0.44 -0.97
CA LEU A 77 -11.83 0.42 0.45
C LEU A 77 -12.91 -0.19 1.33
N LEU A 78 -14.18 0.12 1.05
CA LEU A 78 -15.32 -0.36 1.81
C LEU A 78 -16.18 -1.27 0.92
N ALA A 79 -16.02 -2.58 1.10
CA ALA A 79 -16.67 -3.57 0.25
C ALA A 79 -18.19 -3.69 0.47
N MET A 80 -18.73 -3.07 1.52
CA MET A 80 -20.14 -3.19 1.90
C MET A 80 -21.05 -2.15 1.25
N GLY A 81 -20.52 -1.05 0.72
CA GLY A 81 -21.31 0.10 0.30
C GLY A 81 -22.02 0.01 -1.05
N ASN A 82 -21.48 -0.75 -2.01
CA ASN A 82 -21.96 -0.74 -3.41
C ASN A 82 -21.95 -2.13 -4.05
N ARG A 83 -22.12 -3.20 -3.29
CA ARG A 83 -22.24 -4.53 -3.86
C ARG A 83 -23.65 -4.77 -4.38
N THR A 84 -23.75 -4.79 -5.68
CA THR A 84 -24.97 -5.20 -6.38
C THR A 84 -24.88 -6.70 -6.68
N GLU A 85 -24.91 -7.54 -5.65
CA GLU A 85 -24.99 -8.99 -5.82
C GLU A 85 -26.37 -9.43 -6.34
N SER A 86 -27.38 -8.61 -6.04
CA SER A 86 -28.77 -8.82 -6.51
C SER A 86 -29.40 -7.47 -6.86
N PRO A 87 -29.25 -6.96 -8.09
CA PRO A 87 -29.71 -5.62 -8.46
C PRO A 87 -31.20 -5.34 -8.22
N GLY A 88 -32.02 -6.39 -8.11
CA GLY A 88 -33.46 -6.28 -7.82
C GLY A 88 -33.82 -6.46 -6.35
N CYS A 89 -32.86 -6.64 -5.45
CA CYS A 89 -33.14 -6.89 -4.03
C CYS A 89 -33.55 -5.59 -3.32
N LEU A 90 -34.77 -5.56 -2.79
CA LEU A 90 -35.30 -4.40 -2.08
C LEU A 90 -34.54 -4.12 -0.78
N VAL A 91 -34.06 -5.16 -0.10
CA VAL A 91 -33.28 -5.04 1.13
C VAL A 91 -31.95 -4.36 0.83
N GLU A 92 -31.25 -4.79 -0.20
CA GLU A 92 -29.98 -4.19 -0.63
C GLU A 92 -30.16 -2.72 -1.04
N GLN A 93 -31.21 -2.41 -1.81
CA GLN A 93 -31.55 -1.03 -2.18
C GLN A 93 -31.86 -0.16 -0.96
N ALA A 94 -32.56 -0.69 0.02
CA ALA A 94 -32.86 0.02 1.26
C ALA A 94 -31.60 0.30 2.08
N VAL A 95 -30.70 -0.67 2.20
CA VAL A 95 -29.41 -0.51 2.88
C VAL A 95 -28.55 0.53 2.16
N ASN A 96 -28.46 0.46 0.83
CA ASN A 96 -27.69 1.42 0.04
C ASN A 96 -28.24 2.86 0.18
N ARG A 97 -29.56 3.03 0.24
CA ARG A 97 -30.17 4.34 0.49
C ARG A 97 -29.91 4.86 1.90
N ALA A 98 -29.94 3.99 2.88
CA ALA A 98 -29.76 4.37 4.28
C ALA A 98 -28.29 4.69 4.63
N LEU A 99 -27.34 3.96 4.05
CA LEU A 99 -25.94 4.00 4.44
C LEU A 99 -25.00 4.48 3.34
N GLY A 100 -25.45 4.64 2.09
CA GLY A 100 -24.61 4.99 0.95
C GLY A 100 -23.83 6.29 1.15
N GLU A 101 -24.49 7.35 1.62
CA GLU A 101 -23.83 8.62 1.92
C GLU A 101 -22.81 8.49 3.06
N THR A 102 -23.12 7.70 4.07
CA THR A 102 -22.19 7.44 5.18
C THR A 102 -20.95 6.69 4.73
N PHE A 103 -21.08 5.68 3.86
CA PHE A 103 -19.95 4.98 3.27
C PHE A 103 -19.10 5.91 2.40
N ASP A 104 -19.70 6.77 1.60
CA ASP A 104 -18.99 7.75 0.78
C ASP A 104 -18.22 8.75 1.65
N GLU A 105 -18.82 9.24 2.72
CA GLU A 105 -18.16 10.13 3.68
C GLU A 105 -17.00 9.43 4.40
N ALA A 106 -17.17 8.18 4.82
CA ALA A 106 -16.13 7.40 5.46
C ALA A 106 -14.96 7.12 4.51
N GLU A 107 -15.24 6.79 3.25
CA GLU A 107 -14.22 6.59 2.23
C GLU A 107 -13.45 7.89 1.97
N ALA A 108 -14.14 9.02 1.82
CA ALA A 108 -13.51 10.32 1.64
C ALA A 108 -12.61 10.70 2.81
N LEU A 109 -13.02 10.41 4.05
CA LEU A 109 -12.23 10.63 5.24
C LEU A 109 -10.96 9.77 5.27
N LEU A 110 -11.07 8.48 4.93
CA LEU A 110 -9.91 7.58 4.82
C LEU A 110 -8.92 8.05 3.77
N LEU A 111 -9.41 8.41 2.57
CA LEU A 111 -8.56 8.89 1.48
C LEU A 111 -7.86 10.20 1.82
N ALA A 112 -8.54 11.11 2.52
CA ALA A 112 -7.93 12.34 3.01
C ALA A 112 -6.80 12.04 4.01
N ARG A 113 -7.02 11.09 4.93
CA ARG A 113 -5.99 10.66 5.88
C ARG A 113 -4.82 9.97 5.20
N PHE A 114 -5.06 9.17 4.16
CA PHE A 114 -4.01 8.55 3.36
C PHE A 114 -3.05 9.59 2.75
N GLY A 115 -3.56 10.76 2.37
CA GLY A 115 -2.76 11.87 1.87
C GLY A 115 -1.87 12.52 2.92
N ASP A 116 -2.18 12.34 4.20
CA ASP A 116 -1.42 12.91 5.33
C ASP A 116 -0.35 11.97 5.88
N VAL A 117 -0.39 10.68 5.54
CA VAL A 117 0.56 9.67 6.05
C VAL A 117 1.61 9.37 5.01
N THR A 118 2.88 9.57 5.33
CA THR A 118 4.02 9.31 4.45
C THR A 118 4.72 8.01 4.79
N LEU A 119 5.45 7.43 3.81
CA LEU A 119 6.31 6.27 4.05
C LEU A 119 7.41 6.58 5.07
N LYS A 120 7.94 7.80 5.07
CA LYS A 120 8.95 8.24 6.04
C LYS A 120 8.41 8.17 7.47
N GLN A 121 7.20 8.63 7.70
CA GLN A 121 6.54 8.60 9.00
C GLN A 121 6.39 7.15 9.50
N LEU A 122 5.92 6.25 8.64
CA LEU A 122 5.76 4.83 8.97
C LEU A 122 7.11 4.15 9.22
N ALA A 123 8.12 4.42 8.40
CA ALA A 123 9.46 3.87 8.56
C ALA A 123 10.10 4.34 9.89
N THR A 124 9.91 5.59 10.26
CA THR A 124 10.38 6.15 11.53
C THR A 124 9.71 5.47 12.73
N ASP A 125 8.40 5.28 12.68
CA ASP A 125 7.65 4.59 13.73
C ASP A 125 8.11 3.15 13.94
N ILE A 126 8.39 2.43 12.86
CA ILE A 126 8.88 1.05 12.91
C ILE A 126 10.29 1.00 13.55
N ARG A 127 11.19 1.88 13.15
CA ARG A 127 12.56 1.95 13.71
C ARG A 127 12.55 2.27 15.20
N GLY A 128 11.70 3.18 15.63
CA GLY A 128 11.55 3.52 17.05
C GLY A 128 11.12 2.33 17.89
N LYS A 129 10.22 1.49 17.38
CA LYS A 129 9.77 0.28 18.08
C LYS A 129 10.85 -0.80 18.14
N HIS A 130 11.65 -0.99 17.09
CA HIS A 130 12.76 -1.94 17.11
C HIS A 130 13.80 -1.57 18.16
N GLN A 131 14.20 -0.32 18.24
CA GLN A 131 15.15 0.15 19.25
C GLN A 131 14.64 -0.07 20.68
N HIS A 132 13.33 0.06 20.91
CA HIS A 132 12.75 -0.14 22.22
C HIS A 132 12.72 -1.63 22.63
N LEU A 133 12.50 -2.53 21.66
CA LEU A 133 12.53 -3.98 21.89
C LEU A 133 13.95 -4.49 22.17
N ASP A 134 14.94 -3.97 21.48
CA ASP A 134 16.33 -4.34 21.68
C ASP A 134 16.83 -3.90 23.07
N HIS A 135 16.37 -2.76 23.59
CA HIS A 135 16.68 -2.33 24.95
C HIS A 135 16.00 -3.16 26.04
N VAL A 136 14.82 -3.72 25.76
CA VAL A 136 14.10 -4.59 26.70
C VAL A 136 14.74 -5.98 26.78
N HIS A 137 15.34 -6.46 25.68
CA HIS A 137 16.05 -7.74 25.65
C HIS A 137 17.51 -7.66 26.08
N ALA A 138 18.09 -6.47 26.17
CA ALA A 138 19.49 -6.26 26.58
C ALA A 138 19.67 -5.99 28.08
N SER A 139 18.60 -5.96 28.84
CA SER A 139 18.64 -5.75 30.30
C SER A 139 18.34 -7.01 31.09
#